data_d56db0a12e6a97ce0e44258beec9cca1
#
_entry.id   d56db0a12e6a97ce0e44258beec9cca1
#
_cell.length_a   1.000
_cell.length_b   1.000
_cell.length_c   1.000
_cell.angle_alpha   90.00
_cell.angle_beta   90.00
_cell.angle_gamma   90.00
#
_symmetry.space_group_name_H-M   'P 1'
#
loop_
_entity.id
_entity.type
_entity.pdbx_description
1 polymer ?
#
loop_
_entity_poly.entity_id
_entity_poly.type
_entity_poly.pdbx_seq_one_letter_code
_entity_poly.pdbx_strand_id
1 'polypeptide(L)'
;MSKEIIWQPSKELIENSKLTKFIQYCNLKNYDELEKKSFSDPGWLWDNVIKFSDLKFYKPYSKILDDSKGIPWTRWCIEGKTNIVLNCIDRHKDREFFKNTFIYAEREDGKESSITYEEFDKQISKVGNTLKINGFKKGDVIALYMPQFIETYIAYFAILKIGCVVLPLFSGYGSKAVIERLNIAKAKGIFTVEKTFRKAKEIRMFDQIKNELDQVISLEKIFLFGKEKGNKIFNWENFQNVSDNLKTEETDAEDPAIIHFTSGTTGKPKGCVYTHIGLVAKMSFDEGVLADFKQTDIHLCMADMGWMVGSKSATIASAHGAQMVIAEGVPDFPDEVRFWKLIEKYKVSWTELSPALIRAQMIKDEKLFKDLDLSSLRMICTGGEPWTEKPWKWLFQVIGKSKVPIMNSAGGTEVSGSILHCCLHRPFKVGSFNAPIPGMSADILNLDGQKVSTNEMGELVMRKSSIGLTKSLWNDDKRYIDNYWSVIKDYWVHGDLASRDADGHWYLHGRSDDTIKVSGKRIGPSELESVIVKSGKAKEVAAVGIPDANKGSKIILSIVPAENNDQKESFFEDLVIKDLGKSFKPDKVIFVKDLPKTRNMKIMRRVIKSCLANQDPGDLSTLLNPESVEEIRSHAI
;
A
#
# COMPACT_ATOMS: atom_id res chain seq x y z
N MET A 1 19.34 -0.06 -16.35
CA MET A 1 18.21 0.88 -16.12
C MET A 1 18.44 2.12 -16.95
N SER A 2 17.38 2.76 -17.44
CA SER A 2 17.50 3.97 -18.28
C SER A 2 18.14 5.09 -17.48
N LYS A 3 19.12 5.80 -18.08
CA LYS A 3 19.70 7.02 -17.49
C LYS A 3 18.96 8.28 -17.93
N GLU A 4 17.90 8.11 -18.73
CA GLU A 4 17.14 9.19 -19.35
C GLU A 4 16.29 9.91 -18.28
N ILE A 5 16.44 11.23 -18.23
CA ILE A 5 15.51 12.10 -17.49
C ILE A 5 14.24 12.21 -18.33
N ILE A 6 13.12 11.74 -17.78
CA ILE A 6 11.84 11.72 -18.49
C ILE A 6 10.94 12.91 -18.10
N TRP A 7 11.15 13.48 -16.92
CA TRP A 7 10.37 14.61 -16.44
C TRP A 7 11.25 15.56 -15.62
N GLN A 8 10.96 16.86 -15.75
CA GLN A 8 11.63 17.91 -14.95
C GLN A 8 10.57 18.84 -14.36
N PRO A 9 10.75 19.27 -13.09
CA PRO A 9 9.85 20.24 -12.48
C PRO A 9 9.95 21.60 -13.16
N SER A 10 8.79 22.25 -13.39
CA SER A 10 8.77 23.65 -13.76
C SER A 10 9.11 24.54 -12.56
N LYS A 11 9.62 25.75 -12.82
CA LYS A 11 9.89 26.75 -11.79
C LYS A 11 8.60 27.08 -11.01
N GLU A 12 7.48 27.22 -11.71
CA GLU A 12 6.17 27.49 -11.13
C GLU A 12 5.73 26.37 -10.17
N LEU A 13 5.92 25.11 -10.55
CA LEU A 13 5.59 23.96 -9.68
C LEU A 13 6.41 24.01 -8.39
N ILE A 14 7.73 24.25 -8.50
CA ILE A 14 8.62 24.33 -7.34
C ILE A 14 8.17 25.47 -6.41
N GLU A 15 7.99 26.68 -6.94
CA GLU A 15 7.66 27.88 -6.16
C GLU A 15 6.29 27.75 -5.44
N ASN A 16 5.30 27.12 -6.07
CA ASN A 16 3.94 27.01 -5.54
C ASN A 16 3.67 25.75 -4.72
N SER A 17 4.61 24.80 -4.69
CA SER A 17 4.43 23.52 -3.98
C SER A 17 4.32 23.68 -2.46
N LYS A 18 3.59 22.79 -1.80
CA LYS A 18 3.59 22.70 -0.33
C LYS A 18 4.97 22.37 0.22
N LEU A 19 5.80 21.64 -0.53
CA LEU A 19 7.17 21.34 -0.15
C LEU A 19 8.00 22.61 -0.01
N THR A 20 7.91 23.54 -0.96
CA THR A 20 8.59 24.86 -0.82
C THR A 20 8.12 25.62 0.40
N LYS A 21 6.79 25.66 0.63
CA LYS A 21 6.22 26.31 1.82
C LYS A 21 6.70 25.66 3.12
N PHE A 22 6.82 24.34 3.15
CA PHE A 22 7.34 23.61 4.32
C PHE A 22 8.84 23.89 4.56
N ILE A 23 9.66 23.90 3.49
CA ILE A 23 11.09 24.25 3.57
C ILE A 23 11.26 25.66 4.14
N GLN A 24 10.49 26.64 3.64
CA GLN A 24 10.48 28.01 4.15
C GLN A 24 10.02 28.10 5.61
N TYR A 25 8.94 27.38 5.97
CA TYR A 25 8.45 27.29 7.35
C TYR A 25 9.54 26.77 8.31
N CYS A 26 10.33 25.81 7.86
CA CYS A 26 11.45 25.24 8.61
C CYS A 26 12.71 26.13 8.61
N ASN A 27 12.69 27.31 7.97
CA ASN A 27 13.86 28.18 7.77
C ASN A 27 15.05 27.48 7.10
N LEU A 28 14.76 26.62 6.10
CA LEU A 28 15.75 25.90 5.31
C LEU A 28 15.83 26.50 3.89
N LYS A 29 16.99 26.29 3.21
CA LYS A 29 17.22 26.83 1.87
C LYS A 29 16.61 25.97 0.77
N ASN A 30 16.67 24.65 0.93
CA ASN A 30 16.28 23.69 -0.12
C ASN A 30 15.99 22.30 0.46
N TYR A 31 15.62 21.39 -0.42
CA TYR A 31 15.33 20.00 -0.07
C TYR A 31 16.54 19.24 0.51
N ASP A 32 17.75 19.53 0.06
CA ASP A 32 18.97 18.84 0.53
C ASP A 32 19.23 19.14 2.02
N GLU A 33 18.99 20.39 2.45
CA GLU A 33 19.06 20.75 3.86
C GLU A 33 17.97 20.06 4.68
N LEU A 34 16.75 19.94 4.13
CA LEU A 34 15.65 19.21 4.77
C LEU A 34 15.99 17.73 4.94
N GLU A 35 16.47 17.08 3.88
CA GLU A 35 16.89 15.68 3.88
C GLU A 35 17.97 15.44 4.92
N LYS A 36 19.05 16.25 4.90
CA LYS A 36 20.17 16.13 5.83
C LYS A 36 19.76 16.32 7.29
N LYS A 37 18.95 17.35 7.57
CA LYS A 37 18.52 17.65 8.94
C LYS A 37 17.58 16.61 9.49
N SER A 38 16.61 16.16 8.69
CA SER A 38 15.67 15.13 9.07
C SER A 38 16.32 13.75 9.25
N PHE A 39 17.39 13.46 8.52
CA PHE A 39 18.18 12.25 8.70
C PHE A 39 18.85 12.20 10.08
N SER A 40 19.39 13.32 10.52
CA SER A 40 20.06 13.41 11.84
C SER A 40 19.07 13.55 13.00
N ASP A 41 17.96 14.25 12.79
CA ASP A 41 16.95 14.55 13.81
C ASP A 41 15.51 14.33 13.27
N PRO A 42 15.01 13.08 13.27
CA PRO A 42 13.63 12.81 12.87
C PRO A 42 12.62 13.42 13.84
N GLY A 43 12.95 13.60 15.12
CA GLY A 43 12.10 14.28 16.09
C GLY A 43 11.77 15.69 15.68
N TRP A 44 12.81 16.46 15.32
CA TRP A 44 12.64 17.81 14.78
C TRP A 44 11.72 17.83 13.56
N LEU A 45 11.90 16.89 12.62
CA LEU A 45 11.05 16.85 11.42
C LEU A 45 9.59 16.64 11.78
N TRP A 46 9.29 15.59 12.55
CA TRP A 46 7.90 15.23 12.83
C TRP A 46 7.18 16.27 13.69
N ASP A 47 7.90 16.97 14.59
CA ASP A 47 7.36 18.12 15.31
C ASP A 47 6.95 19.25 14.34
N ASN A 48 7.80 19.57 13.35
CA ASN A 48 7.47 20.57 12.35
C ASN A 48 6.35 20.13 11.40
N VAL A 49 6.30 18.85 11.00
CA VAL A 49 5.20 18.29 10.18
C VAL A 49 3.85 18.43 10.90
N ILE A 50 3.80 18.04 12.18
CA ILE A 50 2.59 18.14 13.01
C ILE A 50 2.10 19.60 13.07
N LYS A 51 3.00 20.53 13.32
CA LYS A 51 2.70 21.98 13.42
C LYS A 51 2.29 22.58 12.08
N PHE A 52 3.05 22.31 11.01
CA PHE A 52 2.77 22.81 9.67
C PHE A 52 1.45 22.29 9.10
N SER A 53 1.15 21.02 9.35
CA SER A 53 -0.10 20.38 8.91
C SER A 53 -1.28 20.68 9.83
N ASP A 54 -1.08 21.51 10.86
CA ASP A 54 -2.10 21.92 11.83
C ASP A 54 -2.82 20.71 12.47
N LEU A 55 -2.06 19.64 12.80
CA LEU A 55 -2.64 18.46 13.44
C LEU A 55 -3.05 18.78 14.87
N LYS A 56 -4.28 18.43 15.21
CA LYS A 56 -4.94 18.79 16.47
C LYS A 56 -4.73 17.74 17.54
N PHE A 57 -4.63 18.21 18.77
CA PHE A 57 -4.54 17.40 19.98
C PHE A 57 -5.57 17.91 20.99
N TYR A 58 -6.24 17.00 21.70
CA TYR A 58 -7.04 17.35 22.90
C TYR A 58 -6.13 17.75 24.04
N LYS A 59 -5.00 17.06 24.22
CA LYS A 59 -3.90 17.39 25.13
C LYS A 59 -2.60 17.39 24.32
N PRO A 60 -1.86 18.50 24.24
CA PRO A 60 -0.56 18.55 23.58
C PRO A 60 0.42 17.54 24.18
N TYR A 61 1.35 17.02 23.37
CA TYR A 61 2.43 16.17 23.84
C TYR A 61 3.47 16.97 24.61
N SER A 62 4.10 16.34 25.61
CA SER A 62 5.19 16.93 26.41
C SER A 62 6.55 16.80 25.73
N LYS A 63 6.75 15.74 24.93
CA LYS A 63 7.96 15.43 24.18
C LYS A 63 7.60 14.76 22.86
N ILE A 64 8.23 15.15 21.75
CA ILE A 64 7.91 14.61 20.43
C ILE A 64 8.37 13.15 20.26
N LEU A 65 9.52 12.80 20.82
CA LEU A 65 10.15 11.49 20.63
C LEU A 65 10.80 11.03 21.95
N ASP A 66 10.65 9.74 22.27
CA ASP A 66 11.36 9.05 23.35
C ASP A 66 11.87 7.68 22.85
N ASP A 67 13.18 7.56 22.72
CA ASP A 67 13.91 6.37 22.29
C ASP A 67 14.74 5.73 23.43
N SER A 68 14.46 6.08 24.68
CA SER A 68 15.18 5.60 25.88
C SER A 68 15.18 4.06 26.02
N LYS A 69 14.20 3.38 25.39
CA LYS A 69 14.10 1.90 25.37
C LYS A 69 14.74 1.27 24.13
N GLY A 70 15.50 2.05 23.33
CA GLY A 70 16.10 1.63 22.08
C GLY A 70 15.22 1.96 20.86
N ILE A 71 15.86 2.03 19.69
CA ILE A 71 15.23 2.44 18.41
C ILE A 71 13.97 1.62 18.06
N PRO A 72 13.93 0.28 18.24
CA PRO A 72 12.72 -0.51 17.96
C PRO A 72 11.50 -0.08 18.75
N TRP A 73 11.71 0.48 19.94
CA TRP A 73 10.68 0.83 20.91
C TRP A 73 10.48 2.34 21.04
N THR A 74 10.92 3.09 20.02
CA THR A 74 10.72 4.54 19.96
C THR A 74 9.24 4.90 20.11
N ARG A 75 8.98 5.89 20.98
CA ARG A 75 7.63 6.43 21.21
C ARG A 75 7.54 7.85 20.68
N TRP A 76 6.34 8.21 20.23
CA TRP A 76 6.06 9.50 19.60
C TRP A 76 4.96 10.27 20.34
N CYS A 77 5.06 11.60 20.35
CA CYS A 77 4.05 12.49 20.95
C CYS A 77 3.67 12.10 22.37
N ILE A 78 4.66 11.98 23.25
CA ILE A 78 4.53 11.47 24.63
C ILE A 78 3.45 12.26 25.41
N GLU A 79 2.53 11.57 26.05
CA GLU A 79 1.37 12.10 26.80
C GLU A 79 0.36 12.88 25.94
N GLY A 80 0.59 12.99 24.65
CA GLY A 80 -0.34 13.64 23.71
C GLY A 80 -1.64 12.85 23.57
N LYS A 81 -2.78 13.55 23.53
CA LYS A 81 -4.09 12.97 23.26
C LYS A 81 -4.60 13.46 21.92
N THR A 82 -4.88 12.53 21.01
CA THR A 82 -5.43 12.84 19.68
C THR A 82 -6.26 11.69 19.16
N ASN A 83 -6.88 11.85 17.99
CA ASN A 83 -7.59 10.79 17.28
C ASN A 83 -7.50 11.07 15.77
N ILE A 84 -7.45 10.02 14.95
CA ILE A 84 -7.51 10.16 13.49
C ILE A 84 -8.74 10.95 13.08
N VAL A 85 -9.91 10.67 13.69
CA VAL A 85 -11.18 11.35 13.35
C VAL A 85 -11.14 12.83 13.71
N LEU A 86 -10.50 13.22 14.82
CA LEU A 86 -10.26 14.62 15.15
C LEU A 86 -9.54 15.33 13.99
N ASN A 87 -8.55 14.68 13.39
CA ASN A 87 -7.69 15.26 12.35
C ASN A 87 -8.24 15.11 10.93
N CYS A 88 -9.14 14.17 10.70
CA CYS A 88 -9.72 13.91 9.39
C CYS A 88 -11.10 14.54 9.19
N ILE A 89 -11.88 14.68 10.27
CA ILE A 89 -13.29 15.11 10.20
C ILE A 89 -13.57 16.29 11.13
N ASP A 90 -13.35 16.13 12.46
CA ASP A 90 -13.85 17.09 13.43
C ASP A 90 -13.24 18.49 13.28
N ARG A 91 -11.94 18.60 12.95
CA ARG A 91 -11.26 19.89 12.75
C ARG A 91 -11.77 20.69 11.56
N HIS A 92 -12.60 20.07 10.72
CA HIS A 92 -13.13 20.69 9.51
C HIS A 92 -14.58 21.17 9.66
N LYS A 93 -15.26 20.91 10.78
CA LYS A 93 -16.70 21.19 10.98
C LYS A 93 -17.08 22.64 10.75
N ASP A 94 -16.20 23.57 11.12
CA ASP A 94 -16.44 25.01 10.95
C ASP A 94 -15.96 25.57 9.59
N ARG A 95 -15.49 24.70 8.68
CA ARG A 95 -15.03 25.10 7.35
C ARG A 95 -16.18 25.06 6.36
N GLU A 96 -16.22 26.04 5.45
CA GLU A 96 -17.26 26.14 4.42
C GLU A 96 -17.39 24.86 3.57
N PHE A 97 -16.27 24.25 3.21
CA PHE A 97 -16.25 23.02 2.41
C PHE A 97 -16.86 21.81 3.11
N PHE A 98 -17.13 21.85 4.42
CA PHE A 98 -17.73 20.75 5.15
C PHE A 98 -19.14 20.37 4.63
N LYS A 99 -19.76 21.28 3.91
CA LYS A 99 -21.04 21.05 3.20
C LYS A 99 -20.86 20.45 1.81
N ASN A 100 -19.62 20.40 1.30
CA ASN A 100 -19.34 19.84 -0.02
C ASN A 100 -19.33 18.31 0.02
N THR A 101 -19.49 17.70 -1.13
CA THR A 101 -19.35 16.25 -1.28
C THR A 101 -17.95 15.81 -0.81
N PHE A 102 -17.92 14.78 0.04
CA PHE A 102 -16.69 14.12 0.45
C PHE A 102 -16.40 12.91 -0.44
N ILE A 103 -17.39 12.02 -0.59
CA ILE A 103 -17.24 10.79 -1.36
C ILE A 103 -18.25 10.75 -2.50
N TYR A 104 -17.74 10.53 -3.71
CA TYR A 104 -18.50 10.04 -4.85
C TYR A 104 -18.30 8.53 -4.94
N ALA A 105 -19.36 7.77 -5.09
CA ALA A 105 -19.32 6.32 -5.17
C ALA A 105 -20.03 5.81 -6.42
N GLU A 106 -19.40 4.89 -7.13
CA GLU A 106 -19.99 4.22 -8.29
C GLU A 106 -19.96 2.72 -8.11
N ARG A 107 -21.12 2.10 -8.18
CA ARG A 107 -21.27 0.64 -8.18
C ARG A 107 -20.91 0.03 -9.52
N GLU A 108 -20.63 -1.25 -9.55
CA GLU A 108 -20.32 -1.95 -10.81
C GLU A 108 -21.53 -2.01 -11.77
N ASP A 109 -22.75 -1.93 -11.25
CA ASP A 109 -23.99 -1.83 -12.03
C ASP A 109 -24.29 -0.41 -12.54
N GLY A 110 -23.37 0.54 -12.32
CA GLY A 110 -23.50 1.94 -12.74
C GLY A 110 -24.32 2.82 -11.79
N LYS A 111 -24.80 2.30 -10.67
CA LYS A 111 -25.45 3.13 -9.66
C LYS A 111 -24.48 4.09 -9.00
N GLU A 112 -24.88 5.35 -8.96
CA GLU A 112 -24.11 6.41 -8.36
C GLU A 112 -24.73 6.85 -7.02
N SER A 113 -23.87 7.25 -6.11
CA SER A 113 -24.27 7.90 -4.86
C SER A 113 -23.15 8.83 -4.40
N SER A 114 -23.49 9.77 -3.53
CA SER A 114 -22.51 10.65 -2.92
C SER A 114 -22.92 10.99 -1.51
N ILE A 115 -21.96 11.46 -0.71
CA ILE A 115 -22.20 11.92 0.65
C ILE A 115 -21.33 13.15 0.92
N THR A 116 -21.89 14.17 1.57
CA THR A 116 -21.16 15.35 2.03
C THR A 116 -20.36 15.04 3.30
N TYR A 117 -19.38 15.88 3.67
CA TYR A 117 -18.67 15.74 4.94
C TYR A 117 -19.63 15.83 6.15
N GLU A 118 -20.62 16.75 6.09
CA GLU A 118 -21.60 16.93 7.16
C GLU A 118 -22.48 15.68 7.36
N GLU A 119 -23.01 15.13 6.27
CA GLU A 119 -23.81 13.90 6.32
C GLU A 119 -22.96 12.71 6.77
N PHE A 120 -21.71 12.63 6.30
CA PHE A 120 -20.76 11.60 6.69
C PHE A 120 -20.48 11.64 8.20
N ASP A 121 -20.23 12.84 8.80
CA ASP A 121 -20.03 12.98 10.24
C ASP A 121 -21.26 12.53 11.05
N LYS A 122 -22.48 12.86 10.58
CA LYS A 122 -23.73 12.37 11.18
C LYS A 122 -23.81 10.84 11.15
N GLN A 123 -23.50 10.23 9.99
CA GLN A 123 -23.55 8.77 9.85
C GLN A 123 -22.50 8.05 10.70
N ILE A 124 -21.24 8.52 10.71
CA ILE A 124 -20.21 7.94 11.57
C ILE A 124 -20.56 8.08 13.05
N SER A 125 -21.25 9.14 13.44
CA SER A 125 -21.71 9.33 14.83
C SER A 125 -22.84 8.37 15.21
N LYS A 126 -23.81 8.13 14.33
CA LYS A 126 -24.87 7.13 14.53
C LYS A 126 -24.30 5.72 14.68
N VAL A 127 -23.40 5.34 13.78
CA VAL A 127 -22.74 4.02 13.84
C VAL A 127 -21.88 3.91 15.10
N GLY A 128 -21.11 4.93 15.46
CA GLY A 128 -20.30 4.96 16.67
C GLY A 128 -21.13 4.84 17.96
N ASN A 129 -22.26 5.54 18.05
CA ASN A 129 -23.20 5.41 19.17
C ASN A 129 -23.80 4.01 19.26
N THR A 130 -24.14 3.42 18.12
CA THR A 130 -24.63 2.02 18.08
C THR A 130 -23.58 1.04 18.58
N LEU A 131 -22.31 1.23 18.21
CA LEU A 131 -21.22 0.40 18.74
C LEU A 131 -21.12 0.53 20.26
N LYS A 132 -21.18 1.76 20.81
CA LYS A 132 -21.17 1.99 22.27
C LYS A 132 -22.36 1.32 22.98
N ILE A 133 -23.56 1.43 22.42
CA ILE A 133 -24.79 0.79 22.95
C ILE A 133 -24.63 -0.75 22.97
N ASN A 134 -23.94 -1.31 21.98
CA ASN A 134 -23.65 -2.74 21.89
C ASN A 134 -22.42 -3.17 22.72
N GLY A 135 -21.88 -2.32 23.58
CA GLY A 135 -20.87 -2.65 24.58
C GLY A 135 -19.42 -2.49 24.12
N PHE A 136 -19.17 -2.01 22.90
CA PHE A 136 -17.80 -1.78 22.41
C PHE A 136 -17.13 -0.61 23.12
N LYS A 137 -15.86 -0.78 23.45
CA LYS A 137 -15.05 0.17 24.23
C LYS A 137 -13.73 0.43 23.51
N LYS A 138 -13.08 1.53 23.87
CA LYS A 138 -11.72 1.87 23.44
C LYS A 138 -10.80 0.66 23.53
N GLY A 139 -10.06 0.40 22.44
CA GLY A 139 -9.14 -0.72 22.31
C GLY A 139 -9.75 -2.04 21.84
N ASP A 140 -11.08 -2.18 21.78
CA ASP A 140 -11.71 -3.35 21.19
C ASP A 140 -11.43 -3.40 19.68
N VAL A 141 -11.15 -4.60 19.15
CA VAL A 141 -10.89 -4.79 17.73
C VAL A 141 -12.20 -5.10 16.99
N ILE A 142 -12.46 -4.33 15.93
CA ILE A 142 -13.64 -4.53 15.07
C ILE A 142 -13.15 -4.70 13.63
N ALA A 143 -13.48 -5.82 13.02
CA ALA A 143 -13.10 -6.12 11.65
C ALA A 143 -14.02 -5.43 10.63
N LEU A 144 -13.44 -5.11 9.47
CA LEU A 144 -14.12 -4.49 8.35
C LEU A 144 -13.90 -5.36 7.10
N TYR A 145 -14.86 -6.26 6.81
CA TYR A 145 -14.86 -7.15 5.66
C TYR A 145 -15.96 -6.71 4.69
N MET A 146 -15.68 -5.61 3.98
CA MET A 146 -16.63 -4.92 3.11
C MET A 146 -15.96 -4.44 1.81
N PRO A 147 -16.71 -4.35 0.68
CA PRO A 147 -16.20 -3.79 -0.57
C PRO A 147 -16.15 -2.25 -0.52
N GLN A 148 -15.83 -1.61 -1.65
CA GLN A 148 -15.75 -0.16 -1.81
C GLN A 148 -17.14 0.50 -1.83
N PHE A 149 -17.75 0.63 -0.66
CA PHE A 149 -19.03 1.30 -0.42
C PHE A 149 -18.86 2.50 0.50
N ILE A 150 -19.74 3.50 0.44
CA ILE A 150 -19.75 4.63 1.38
C ILE A 150 -19.85 4.10 2.82
N GLU A 151 -20.67 3.08 3.05
CA GLU A 151 -20.88 2.44 4.35
C GLU A 151 -19.59 1.83 4.94
N THR A 152 -18.67 1.40 4.08
CA THR A 152 -17.36 0.89 4.49
C THR A 152 -16.52 1.99 5.14
N TYR A 153 -16.53 3.18 4.56
CA TYR A 153 -15.84 4.35 5.09
C TYR A 153 -16.53 4.89 6.35
N ILE A 154 -17.87 4.87 6.39
CA ILE A 154 -18.64 5.22 7.59
C ILE A 154 -18.27 4.29 8.75
N ALA A 155 -18.26 2.96 8.55
CA ALA A 155 -17.88 1.99 9.55
C ALA A 155 -16.43 2.19 10.02
N TYR A 156 -15.50 2.39 9.07
CA TYR A 156 -14.08 2.64 9.36
C TYR A 156 -13.89 3.84 10.30
N PHE A 157 -14.46 4.99 9.98
CA PHE A 157 -14.33 6.19 10.81
C PHE A 157 -15.14 6.11 12.11
N ALA A 158 -16.27 5.40 12.12
CA ALA A 158 -17.07 5.19 13.34
C ALA A 158 -16.32 4.36 14.40
N ILE A 159 -15.63 3.30 13.95
CA ILE A 159 -14.77 2.46 14.81
C ILE A 159 -13.65 3.33 15.43
N LEU A 160 -12.96 4.11 14.59
CA LEU A 160 -11.91 5.03 15.05
C LEU A 160 -12.43 6.12 15.99
N LYS A 161 -13.66 6.65 15.71
CA LYS A 161 -14.28 7.72 16.50
C LYS A 161 -14.48 7.34 17.96
N ILE A 162 -14.78 6.08 18.24
CA ILE A 162 -14.96 5.57 19.61
C ILE A 162 -13.68 4.97 20.22
N GLY A 163 -12.52 5.15 19.55
CA GLY A 163 -11.24 4.65 20.02
C GLY A 163 -11.06 3.13 19.92
N CYS A 164 -11.92 2.44 19.18
CA CYS A 164 -11.73 1.04 18.81
C CYS A 164 -10.67 0.90 17.71
N VAL A 165 -10.14 -0.32 17.56
CA VAL A 165 -9.12 -0.65 16.58
C VAL A 165 -9.78 -1.25 15.33
N VAL A 166 -9.54 -0.67 14.18
CA VAL A 166 -10.04 -1.20 12.90
C VAL A 166 -9.15 -2.34 12.45
N LEU A 167 -9.77 -3.46 12.06
CA LEU A 167 -9.12 -4.56 11.36
C LEU A 167 -9.67 -4.64 9.93
N PRO A 168 -9.09 -3.90 8.97
CA PRO A 168 -9.55 -3.99 7.59
C PRO A 168 -9.14 -5.33 6.99
N LEU A 169 -10.10 -6.02 6.39
CA LEU A 169 -9.90 -7.30 5.72
C LEU A 169 -10.19 -7.14 4.22
N PHE A 170 -9.33 -7.69 3.39
CA PHE A 170 -9.54 -7.66 1.96
C PHE A 170 -10.85 -8.36 1.59
N SER A 171 -11.76 -7.64 0.91
CA SER A 171 -13.10 -8.13 0.55
C SER A 171 -13.11 -9.39 -0.32
N GLY A 172 -11.97 -9.75 -0.86
CA GLY A 172 -11.77 -10.95 -1.64
C GLY A 172 -11.17 -12.13 -0.88
N TYR A 173 -10.98 -12.06 0.45
CA TYR A 173 -10.56 -13.23 1.22
C TYR A 173 -11.64 -14.31 1.27
N GLY A 174 -11.22 -15.58 1.22
CA GLY A 174 -12.08 -16.72 1.58
C GLY A 174 -12.21 -16.84 3.11
N SER A 175 -13.17 -17.67 3.54
CA SER A 175 -13.52 -17.86 4.96
C SER A 175 -12.31 -18.14 5.85
N LYS A 176 -11.48 -19.11 5.48
CA LYS A 176 -10.29 -19.49 6.27
C LYS A 176 -9.37 -18.28 6.57
N ALA A 177 -9.13 -17.44 5.58
CA ALA A 177 -8.27 -16.26 5.76
C ALA A 177 -8.92 -15.19 6.65
N VAL A 178 -10.24 -15.01 6.56
CA VAL A 178 -11.01 -14.12 7.43
C VAL A 178 -10.95 -14.62 8.88
N ILE A 179 -11.33 -15.89 9.11
CA ILE A 179 -11.38 -16.51 10.44
C ILE A 179 -10.00 -16.50 11.13
N GLU A 180 -8.94 -16.82 10.40
CA GLU A 180 -7.58 -16.77 10.94
C GLU A 180 -7.21 -15.38 11.46
N ARG A 181 -7.50 -14.32 10.68
CA ARG A 181 -7.18 -12.94 11.06
C ARG A 181 -8.05 -12.43 12.21
N LEU A 182 -9.33 -12.79 12.22
CA LEU A 182 -10.24 -12.49 13.34
C LEU A 182 -9.72 -13.10 14.64
N ASN A 183 -9.27 -14.35 14.61
CA ASN A 183 -8.74 -15.05 15.78
C ASN A 183 -7.40 -14.46 16.24
N ILE A 184 -6.46 -14.17 15.34
CA ILE A 184 -5.18 -13.53 15.68
C ILE A 184 -5.41 -12.16 16.35
N ALA A 185 -6.33 -11.37 15.78
CA ALA A 185 -6.65 -10.05 16.28
C ALA A 185 -7.57 -10.07 17.51
N LYS A 186 -8.18 -11.21 17.83
CA LYS A 186 -9.23 -11.35 18.85
C LYS A 186 -10.38 -10.35 18.61
N ALA A 187 -10.84 -10.28 17.35
CA ALA A 187 -11.89 -9.35 16.96
C ALA A 187 -13.20 -9.65 17.71
N LYS A 188 -13.82 -8.62 18.29
CA LYS A 188 -15.10 -8.69 18.98
C LYS A 188 -16.30 -8.41 18.07
N GLY A 189 -16.07 -7.64 17.01
CA GLY A 189 -17.09 -7.30 16.03
C GLY A 189 -16.58 -7.43 14.60
N ILE A 190 -17.52 -7.62 13.67
CA ILE A 190 -17.23 -7.59 12.24
C ILE A 190 -18.33 -6.84 11.50
N PHE A 191 -17.94 -5.88 10.66
CA PHE A 191 -18.80 -5.32 9.62
C PHE A 191 -18.63 -6.12 8.33
N THR A 192 -19.75 -6.47 7.70
CA THR A 192 -19.75 -7.18 6.42
C THR A 192 -21.02 -6.86 5.61
N VAL A 193 -21.05 -7.32 4.36
CA VAL A 193 -22.18 -7.13 3.45
C VAL A 193 -22.77 -8.47 3.05
N GLU A 194 -24.07 -8.50 2.77
CA GLU A 194 -24.73 -9.70 2.25
C GLU A 194 -24.15 -10.08 0.90
N LYS A 195 -24.00 -9.09 -0.01
CA LYS A 195 -23.50 -9.34 -1.37
C LYS A 195 -22.79 -8.13 -1.97
N THR A 196 -21.94 -8.40 -2.95
CA THR A 196 -21.26 -7.43 -3.83
C THR A 196 -21.17 -8.00 -5.24
N PHE A 197 -20.72 -7.19 -6.20
CA PHE A 197 -20.53 -7.60 -7.59
C PHE A 197 -19.07 -7.47 -8.02
N ARG A 198 -18.65 -8.40 -8.89
CA ARG A 198 -17.35 -8.33 -9.55
C ARG A 198 -17.43 -8.97 -10.93
N LYS A 199 -17.20 -8.19 -12.00
CA LYS A 199 -17.39 -8.60 -13.41
C LYS A 199 -18.77 -9.23 -13.64
N ALA A 200 -19.81 -8.49 -13.24
CA ALA A 200 -21.22 -8.88 -13.25
C ALA A 200 -21.57 -10.14 -12.43
N LYS A 201 -20.61 -10.77 -11.78
CA LYS A 201 -20.87 -11.94 -10.93
C LYS A 201 -21.25 -11.50 -9.52
N GLU A 202 -22.41 -11.94 -9.02
CA GLU A 202 -22.79 -11.76 -7.62
C GLU A 202 -21.89 -12.60 -6.71
N ILE A 203 -21.35 -11.96 -5.68
CA ILE A 203 -20.53 -12.59 -4.64
C ILE A 203 -21.28 -12.42 -3.33
N ARG A 204 -21.76 -13.51 -2.75
CA ARG A 204 -22.46 -13.55 -1.45
C ARG A 204 -21.44 -13.58 -0.33
N MET A 205 -20.94 -12.40 0.07
CA MET A 205 -19.82 -12.29 1.00
C MET A 205 -20.13 -12.88 2.37
N PHE A 206 -21.30 -12.58 2.93
CA PHE A 206 -21.68 -13.10 4.24
C PHE A 206 -21.84 -14.61 4.23
N ASP A 207 -22.45 -15.19 3.17
CA ASP A 207 -22.60 -16.64 3.03
C ASP A 207 -21.27 -17.39 3.03
N GLN A 208 -20.19 -16.74 2.54
CA GLN A 208 -18.86 -17.36 2.51
C GLN A 208 -18.27 -17.56 3.91
N ILE A 209 -18.66 -16.76 4.89
CA ILE A 209 -18.03 -16.76 6.23
C ILE A 209 -18.97 -17.19 7.35
N LYS A 210 -20.30 -17.06 7.20
CA LYS A 210 -21.26 -17.18 8.30
C LYS A 210 -21.18 -18.50 9.08
N ASN A 211 -20.96 -19.61 8.38
CA ASN A 211 -20.91 -20.94 9.01
C ASN A 211 -19.61 -21.19 9.80
N GLU A 212 -18.59 -20.38 9.60
CA GLU A 212 -17.28 -20.52 10.25
C GLU A 212 -17.05 -19.46 11.35
N LEU A 213 -17.92 -18.44 11.44
CA LEU A 213 -17.78 -17.36 12.43
C LEU A 213 -17.87 -17.86 13.88
N ASP A 214 -18.51 -18.99 14.14
CA ASP A 214 -18.54 -19.60 15.48
C ASP A 214 -17.16 -20.12 15.94
N GLN A 215 -16.20 -20.29 15.03
CA GLN A 215 -14.82 -20.60 15.37
C GLN A 215 -14.06 -19.39 15.96
N VAL A 216 -14.64 -18.18 15.89
CA VAL A 216 -14.07 -16.96 16.46
C VAL A 216 -14.69 -16.72 17.84
N ILE A 217 -14.05 -17.26 18.87
CA ILE A 217 -14.58 -17.24 20.27
C ILE A 217 -14.78 -15.80 20.76
N SER A 218 -13.93 -14.86 20.35
CA SER A 218 -14.02 -13.45 20.73
C SER A 218 -15.16 -12.68 20.09
N LEU A 219 -15.81 -13.23 19.04
CA LEU A 219 -16.80 -12.52 18.24
C LEU A 219 -18.15 -12.39 18.97
N GLU A 220 -18.51 -11.16 19.29
CA GLU A 220 -19.75 -10.83 20.02
C GLU A 220 -20.87 -10.36 19.07
N LYS A 221 -20.52 -9.60 18.00
CA LYS A 221 -21.48 -8.96 17.10
C LYS A 221 -21.05 -9.00 15.64
N ILE A 222 -22.06 -9.11 14.75
CA ILE A 222 -21.94 -9.03 13.30
C ILE A 222 -22.81 -7.87 12.82
N PHE A 223 -22.20 -6.84 12.25
CA PHE A 223 -22.89 -5.70 11.67
C PHE A 223 -23.05 -5.95 10.18
N LEU A 224 -24.27 -6.25 9.74
CA LEU A 224 -24.55 -6.70 8.39
C LEU A 224 -25.22 -5.61 7.55
N PHE A 225 -24.59 -5.24 6.45
CA PHE A 225 -25.26 -4.51 5.37
C PHE A 225 -26.02 -5.51 4.49
N GLY A 226 -27.25 -5.82 4.92
CA GLY A 226 -28.10 -6.86 4.37
C GLY A 226 -29.37 -7.04 5.19
N LYS A 227 -30.13 -8.12 4.90
CA LYS A 227 -31.44 -8.39 5.51
C LYS A 227 -31.48 -9.66 6.37
N GLU A 228 -30.42 -10.48 6.34
CA GLU A 228 -30.37 -11.72 7.14
C GLU A 228 -30.41 -11.42 8.64
N LYS A 229 -31.12 -12.24 9.42
CA LYS A 229 -31.35 -12.06 10.85
C LYS A 229 -30.68 -13.19 11.67
N GLY A 230 -30.25 -12.90 12.88
CA GLY A 230 -29.65 -13.86 13.80
C GLY A 230 -29.28 -13.22 15.15
N ASN A 231 -29.01 -14.03 16.17
CA ASN A 231 -28.79 -13.56 17.53
C ASN A 231 -27.63 -12.57 17.68
N LYS A 232 -26.56 -12.73 16.87
CA LYS A 232 -25.40 -11.83 16.88
C LYS A 232 -25.47 -10.78 15.78
N ILE A 233 -26.49 -10.84 14.88
CA ILE A 233 -26.58 -9.98 13.69
C ILE A 233 -27.33 -8.69 14.01
N PHE A 234 -26.72 -7.58 13.65
CA PHE A 234 -27.27 -6.25 13.74
C PHE A 234 -27.27 -5.62 12.31
N ASN A 235 -28.46 -5.39 11.75
CA ASN A 235 -28.58 -4.91 10.39
C ASN A 235 -28.32 -3.39 10.28
N TRP A 236 -27.80 -2.95 9.14
CA TRP A 236 -27.43 -1.56 8.89
C TRP A 236 -28.59 -0.57 9.06
N GLU A 237 -29.80 -0.94 8.68
CA GLU A 237 -31.00 -0.10 8.83
C GLU A 237 -31.27 0.32 10.28
N ASN A 238 -30.83 -0.49 11.25
CA ASN A 238 -31.03 -0.21 12.67
C ASN A 238 -30.16 0.95 13.21
N PHE A 239 -29.12 1.38 12.45
CA PHE A 239 -28.29 2.53 12.85
C PHE A 239 -29.02 3.87 12.68
N GLN A 240 -30.09 3.93 11.88
CA GLN A 240 -30.75 5.19 11.53
C GLN A 240 -31.52 5.83 12.69
N ASN A 241 -31.96 5.04 13.67
CA ASN A 241 -32.74 5.48 14.81
C ASN A 241 -31.91 5.86 16.03
N VAL A 242 -30.59 6.04 15.86
CA VAL A 242 -29.66 6.37 16.95
C VAL A 242 -29.20 7.84 16.80
N SER A 243 -28.86 8.48 17.93
CA SER A 243 -28.36 9.86 17.93
C SER A 243 -27.14 10.04 17.02
N ASP A 244 -27.10 11.14 16.27
CA ASP A 244 -25.97 11.57 15.45
C ASP A 244 -25.01 12.52 16.20
N ASN A 245 -25.22 12.72 17.50
CA ASN A 245 -24.30 13.46 18.36
C ASN A 245 -23.38 12.48 19.11
N LEU A 246 -22.10 12.47 18.74
CA LEU A 246 -21.07 11.64 19.36
C LEU A 246 -19.74 12.40 19.45
N LYS A 247 -19.27 12.61 20.68
CA LYS A 247 -17.92 13.12 20.89
C LYS A 247 -16.89 12.06 20.53
N THR A 248 -15.87 12.46 19.77
CA THR A 248 -14.74 11.60 19.42
C THR A 248 -13.91 11.27 20.67
N GLU A 249 -13.51 10.01 20.81
CA GLU A 249 -12.73 9.52 21.95
C GLU A 249 -11.33 10.15 21.99
N GLU A 250 -10.91 10.61 23.17
CA GLU A 250 -9.60 11.19 23.43
C GLU A 250 -8.56 10.08 23.64
N THR A 251 -8.11 9.48 22.54
CA THR A 251 -7.11 8.40 22.58
C THR A 251 -5.72 8.95 22.89
N ASP A 252 -4.83 8.10 23.43
CA ASP A 252 -3.40 8.42 23.42
C ASP A 252 -2.91 8.51 21.96
N ALA A 253 -1.95 9.38 21.70
CA ALA A 253 -1.41 9.58 20.34
C ALA A 253 -0.89 8.26 19.73
N GLU A 254 -0.37 7.37 20.59
CA GLU A 254 0.19 6.07 20.19
C GLU A 254 -0.75 4.88 20.46
N ASP A 255 -2.00 5.11 20.85
CA ASP A 255 -2.96 4.01 20.91
C ASP A 255 -3.10 3.36 19.54
N PRO A 256 -3.20 2.01 19.47
CA PRO A 256 -3.49 1.31 18.24
C PRO A 256 -4.80 1.80 17.61
N ALA A 257 -4.75 2.15 16.35
CA ALA A 257 -5.91 2.59 15.57
C ALA A 257 -6.31 1.56 14.51
N ILE A 258 -5.32 0.95 13.84
CA ILE A 258 -5.55 0.03 12.74
C ILE A 258 -4.57 -1.13 12.82
N ILE A 259 -5.04 -2.34 12.47
CA ILE A 259 -4.20 -3.51 12.29
C ILE A 259 -4.29 -3.94 10.82
N HIS A 260 -3.21 -3.79 10.06
CA HIS A 260 -3.13 -4.31 8.70
C HIS A 260 -2.34 -5.61 8.65
N PHE A 261 -2.97 -6.68 8.17
CA PHE A 261 -2.28 -7.95 7.97
C PHE A 261 -1.56 -8.01 6.63
N THR A 262 -0.29 -8.43 6.68
CA THR A 262 0.52 -8.76 5.51
C THR A 262 0.80 -10.26 5.44
N SER A 263 1.07 -10.78 4.23
CA SER A 263 1.55 -12.16 4.08
C SER A 263 2.95 -12.28 4.66
N GLY A 264 3.11 -13.09 5.71
CA GLY A 264 4.43 -13.37 6.26
C GLY A 264 5.24 -14.32 5.39
N THR A 265 6.57 -14.18 5.38
CA THR A 265 7.51 -15.11 4.73
C THR A 265 7.38 -16.54 5.26
N THR A 266 6.94 -16.70 6.51
CA THR A 266 6.71 -17.99 7.19
C THR A 266 5.30 -18.56 6.98
N GLY A 267 4.47 -17.93 6.14
CA GLY A 267 3.09 -18.34 5.86
C GLY A 267 2.03 -17.82 6.82
N LYS A 268 2.37 -17.46 8.07
CA LYS A 268 1.40 -16.85 9.01
C LYS A 268 1.28 -15.34 8.77
N PRO A 269 0.06 -14.76 8.75
CA PRO A 269 -0.13 -13.32 8.62
C PRO A 269 0.58 -12.52 9.72
N LYS A 270 1.11 -11.33 9.37
CA LYS A 270 1.73 -10.38 10.30
C LYS A 270 0.80 -9.17 10.45
N GLY A 271 0.36 -8.84 11.65
CA GLY A 271 -0.48 -7.66 11.91
C GLY A 271 0.36 -6.43 12.21
N CYS A 272 0.54 -5.53 11.25
CA CYS A 272 1.19 -4.24 11.46
C CYS A 272 0.24 -3.28 12.18
N VAL A 273 0.74 -2.58 13.19
CA VAL A 273 -0.06 -1.71 14.06
C VAL A 273 0.19 -0.24 13.74
N TYR A 274 -0.84 0.46 13.30
CA TYR A 274 -0.81 1.91 13.10
C TYR A 274 -1.41 2.62 14.31
N THR A 275 -0.77 3.71 14.69
CA THR A 275 -1.23 4.57 15.78
C THR A 275 -2.05 5.74 15.25
N HIS A 276 -2.83 6.37 16.14
CA HIS A 276 -3.65 7.52 15.77
C HIS A 276 -2.83 8.68 15.22
N ILE A 277 -1.67 8.97 15.80
CA ILE A 277 -0.80 10.03 15.27
C ILE A 277 0.07 9.58 14.11
N GLY A 278 0.56 8.32 14.15
CA GLY A 278 1.52 7.81 13.18
C GLY A 278 1.01 7.88 11.75
N LEU A 279 -0.20 7.35 11.51
CA LEU A 279 -0.79 7.34 10.18
C LEU A 279 -1.06 8.76 9.67
N VAL A 280 -1.74 9.60 10.47
CA VAL A 280 -2.16 10.91 9.99
C VAL A 280 -0.98 11.86 9.78
N ALA A 281 0.05 11.82 10.64
CA ALA A 281 1.26 12.63 10.45
C ALA A 281 2.05 12.17 9.22
N LYS A 282 2.23 10.85 9.06
CA LYS A 282 2.92 10.27 7.89
C LYS A 282 2.23 10.66 6.59
N MET A 283 0.90 10.52 6.51
CA MET A 283 0.13 10.87 5.33
C MET A 283 0.10 12.38 5.06
N SER A 284 0.03 13.21 6.09
CA SER A 284 0.11 14.66 5.94
C SER A 284 1.44 15.10 5.35
N PHE A 285 2.50 14.36 5.60
CA PHE A 285 3.82 14.65 5.05
C PHE A 285 4.06 14.01 3.69
N ASP A 286 3.95 12.68 3.57
CA ASP A 286 4.25 11.95 2.33
C ASP A 286 3.41 12.45 1.16
N GLU A 287 2.12 12.55 1.35
CA GLU A 287 1.21 12.95 0.28
C GLU A 287 0.87 14.45 0.36
N GLY A 288 0.64 14.96 1.57
CA GLY A 288 0.27 16.36 1.77
C GLY A 288 1.36 17.32 1.37
N VAL A 289 2.57 17.13 1.88
CA VAL A 289 3.71 18.03 1.65
C VAL A 289 4.52 17.60 0.44
N LEU A 290 4.96 16.33 0.39
CA LEU A 290 5.93 15.89 -0.61
C LEU A 290 5.30 15.63 -1.98
N ALA A 291 4.07 15.12 -2.03
CA ALA A 291 3.31 14.93 -3.27
C ALA A 291 2.33 16.07 -3.57
N ASP A 292 2.41 17.17 -2.81
CA ASP A 292 1.62 18.39 -3.02
C ASP A 292 0.09 18.17 -3.08
N PHE A 293 -0.45 17.22 -2.29
CA PHE A 293 -1.88 16.93 -2.26
C PHE A 293 -2.65 18.12 -1.66
N LYS A 294 -3.71 18.58 -2.33
CA LYS A 294 -4.45 19.82 -2.01
C LYS A 294 -5.89 19.54 -1.60
N GLN A 295 -6.49 20.47 -0.88
CA GLN A 295 -7.94 20.46 -0.57
C GLN A 295 -8.80 20.44 -1.83
N THR A 296 -8.33 21.08 -2.89
CA THR A 296 -9.05 21.16 -4.17
C THR A 296 -8.93 19.90 -5.02
N ASP A 297 -8.16 18.92 -4.58
CA ASP A 297 -8.01 17.67 -5.31
C ASP A 297 -9.24 16.78 -5.18
N ILE A 298 -9.50 16.05 -6.25
CA ILE A 298 -10.41 14.91 -6.26
C ILE A 298 -9.54 13.67 -6.43
N HIS A 299 -9.54 12.83 -5.39
CA HIS A 299 -8.69 11.64 -5.32
C HIS A 299 -9.42 10.38 -5.79
N LEU A 300 -8.82 9.61 -6.67
CA LEU A 300 -9.29 8.27 -7.05
C LEU A 300 -8.29 7.21 -6.66
N CYS A 301 -8.75 6.25 -5.86
CA CYS A 301 -8.02 5.00 -5.63
C CYS A 301 -9.02 3.84 -5.54
N MET A 302 -8.85 2.83 -6.40
CA MET A 302 -9.70 1.63 -6.40
C MET A 302 -9.14 0.50 -5.52
N ALA A 303 -8.14 0.79 -4.67
CA ALA A 303 -7.61 -0.21 -3.75
C ALA A 303 -8.61 -0.51 -2.62
N ASP A 304 -8.80 -1.79 -2.34
CA ASP A 304 -9.65 -2.28 -1.25
C ASP A 304 -9.14 -1.83 0.13
N MET A 305 -10.05 -1.59 1.08
CA MET A 305 -9.71 -1.18 2.45
C MET A 305 -8.84 -2.18 3.19
N GLY A 306 -8.88 -3.46 2.83
CA GLY A 306 -7.98 -4.49 3.39
C GLY A 306 -6.51 -4.33 3.01
N TRP A 307 -6.20 -3.46 2.06
CA TRP A 307 -4.83 -3.05 1.75
C TRP A 307 -4.50 -1.72 2.43
N MET A 308 -3.25 -1.54 2.81
CA MET A 308 -2.76 -0.28 3.41
C MET A 308 -3.20 0.94 2.59
N VAL A 309 -3.18 0.84 1.27
CA VAL A 309 -3.53 1.92 0.35
C VAL A 309 -4.97 2.40 0.54
N GLY A 310 -5.92 1.52 0.90
CA GLY A 310 -7.31 1.89 1.20
C GLY A 310 -7.40 2.83 2.40
N SER A 311 -6.81 2.44 3.54
CA SER A 311 -6.77 3.28 4.76
C SER A 311 -5.98 4.58 4.53
N LYS A 312 -4.87 4.50 3.78
CA LYS A 312 -4.08 5.65 3.35
C LYS A 312 -4.93 6.64 2.57
N SER A 313 -5.64 6.19 1.53
CA SER A 313 -6.50 7.03 0.68
C SER A 313 -7.61 7.72 1.47
N ALA A 314 -8.28 6.99 2.36
CA ALA A 314 -9.29 7.57 3.24
C ALA A 314 -8.71 8.68 4.13
N THR A 315 -7.52 8.43 4.71
CA THR A 315 -6.85 9.39 5.59
C THR A 315 -6.36 10.61 4.83
N ILE A 316 -5.77 10.45 3.64
CA ILE A 316 -5.24 11.56 2.83
C ILE A 316 -6.38 12.51 2.45
N ALA A 317 -7.44 12.00 1.81
CA ALA A 317 -8.54 12.82 1.35
C ALA A 317 -9.20 13.57 2.50
N SER A 318 -9.57 12.87 3.57
CA SER A 318 -10.26 13.47 4.71
C SER A 318 -9.38 14.44 5.52
N ALA A 319 -8.11 14.09 5.79
CA ALA A 319 -7.20 14.97 6.53
C ALA A 319 -6.94 16.31 5.80
N HIS A 320 -7.02 16.34 4.49
CA HIS A 320 -6.82 17.56 3.71
C HIS A 320 -8.12 18.28 3.34
N GLY A 321 -9.29 17.73 3.71
CA GLY A 321 -10.60 18.30 3.35
C GLY A 321 -10.90 18.18 1.86
N ALA A 322 -10.29 17.21 1.18
CA ALA A 322 -10.44 16.96 -0.24
C ALA A 322 -11.60 15.98 -0.54
N GLN A 323 -11.94 15.84 -1.80
CA GLN A 323 -12.94 14.91 -2.26
C GLN A 323 -12.31 13.59 -2.69
N MET A 324 -13.07 12.49 -2.66
CA MET A 324 -12.61 11.21 -3.18
C MET A 324 -13.69 10.50 -3.99
N VAL A 325 -13.22 9.72 -4.95
CA VAL A 325 -14.03 8.80 -5.76
C VAL A 325 -13.70 7.38 -5.35
N ILE A 326 -14.72 6.61 -5.04
CA ILE A 326 -14.62 5.17 -4.80
C ILE A 326 -15.44 4.41 -5.81
N ALA A 327 -15.00 3.22 -6.20
CA ALA A 327 -15.71 2.42 -7.17
C ALA A 327 -15.69 0.93 -6.81
N GLU A 328 -16.87 0.33 -6.76
CA GLU A 328 -17.03 -1.13 -6.61
C GLU A 328 -16.54 -1.86 -7.85
N GLY A 329 -16.02 -3.06 -7.68
CA GLY A 329 -15.65 -3.95 -8.78
C GLY A 329 -14.20 -3.78 -9.25
N VAL A 330 -13.99 -3.76 -10.56
CA VAL A 330 -12.67 -3.77 -11.17
C VAL A 330 -12.45 -2.59 -12.14
N PRO A 331 -11.20 -2.20 -12.40
CA PRO A 331 -10.87 -1.02 -13.21
C PRO A 331 -11.13 -1.20 -14.73
N ASP A 332 -11.44 -2.42 -15.17
CA ASP A 332 -11.58 -2.82 -16.57
C ASP A 332 -12.94 -3.44 -16.90
N PHE A 333 -13.96 -3.23 -16.06
CA PHE A 333 -15.32 -3.72 -16.26
C PHE A 333 -16.35 -2.78 -15.63
N PRO A 334 -17.53 -2.53 -16.24
CA PRO A 334 -18.03 -3.09 -17.51
C PRO A 334 -17.34 -2.55 -18.77
N ASP A 335 -16.57 -1.48 -18.65
CA ASP A 335 -15.82 -0.87 -19.74
C ASP A 335 -14.32 -1.13 -19.56
N GLU A 336 -13.62 -1.47 -20.67
CA GLU A 336 -12.19 -1.79 -20.62
C GLU A 336 -11.30 -0.67 -20.09
N VAL A 337 -11.75 0.58 -20.20
CA VAL A 337 -11.05 1.78 -19.72
C VAL A 337 -11.80 2.49 -18.59
N ARG A 338 -12.64 1.76 -17.86
CA ARG A 338 -13.47 2.30 -16.76
C ARG A 338 -12.69 3.18 -15.79
N PHE A 339 -11.50 2.76 -15.39
CA PHE A 339 -10.66 3.54 -14.47
C PHE A 339 -10.44 4.98 -14.97
N TRP A 340 -10.14 5.12 -16.26
CA TRP A 340 -9.88 6.41 -16.88
C TRP A 340 -11.16 7.20 -17.12
N LYS A 341 -12.27 6.53 -17.42
CA LYS A 341 -13.60 7.16 -17.49
C LYS A 341 -14.07 7.73 -16.15
N LEU A 342 -13.72 7.10 -15.03
CA LEU A 342 -13.96 7.67 -13.71
C LEU A 342 -13.15 8.95 -13.50
N ILE A 343 -11.91 9.01 -13.97
CA ILE A 343 -11.08 10.22 -13.93
C ILE A 343 -11.73 11.35 -14.74
N GLU A 344 -12.15 11.05 -15.96
CA GLU A 344 -12.84 12.01 -16.83
C GLU A 344 -14.15 12.52 -16.21
N LYS A 345 -15.02 11.60 -15.78
CA LYS A 345 -16.35 11.87 -15.25
C LYS A 345 -16.33 12.74 -13.99
N TYR A 346 -15.48 12.38 -13.03
CA TYR A 346 -15.41 13.08 -11.75
C TYR A 346 -14.34 14.17 -11.71
N LYS A 347 -13.67 14.43 -12.83
CA LYS A 347 -12.57 15.41 -12.93
C LYS A 347 -11.48 15.16 -11.89
N VAL A 348 -11.12 13.91 -11.73
CA VAL A 348 -10.07 13.48 -10.79
C VAL A 348 -8.76 14.19 -11.13
N SER A 349 -8.13 14.79 -10.13
CA SER A 349 -6.88 15.53 -10.29
C SER A 349 -5.66 14.78 -9.73
N TRP A 350 -5.89 13.83 -8.84
CA TRP A 350 -4.86 13.07 -8.16
C TRP A 350 -5.25 11.60 -8.04
N THR A 351 -4.43 10.69 -8.54
CA THR A 351 -4.75 9.25 -8.51
C THR A 351 -3.59 8.42 -8.02
N GLU A 352 -3.91 7.28 -7.40
CA GLU A 352 -2.94 6.26 -7.00
C GLU A 352 -3.23 4.94 -7.73
N LEU A 353 -2.20 4.36 -8.34
CA LEU A 353 -2.32 3.15 -9.14
C LEU A 353 -1.07 2.27 -9.05
N SER A 354 -1.21 0.99 -9.41
CA SER A 354 -0.11 0.04 -9.43
C SER A 354 0.49 -0.15 -10.83
N PRO A 355 1.78 -0.50 -10.95
CA PRO A 355 2.38 -0.92 -12.21
C PRO A 355 1.62 -2.06 -12.90
N ALA A 356 1.02 -2.97 -12.13
CA ALA A 356 0.20 -4.07 -12.66
C ALA A 356 -1.02 -3.59 -13.44
N LEU A 357 -1.72 -2.57 -12.93
CA LEU A 357 -2.84 -1.96 -13.65
C LEU A 357 -2.37 -1.43 -15.02
N ILE A 358 -1.23 -0.76 -15.05
CA ILE A 358 -0.71 -0.18 -16.29
C ILE A 358 -0.30 -1.26 -17.30
N ARG A 359 0.35 -2.34 -16.85
CA ARG A 359 0.65 -3.49 -17.73
C ARG A 359 -0.62 -4.10 -18.32
N ALA A 360 -1.71 -4.17 -17.57
CA ALA A 360 -3.00 -4.67 -18.08
C ALA A 360 -3.69 -3.69 -19.04
N GLN A 361 -3.48 -2.38 -18.86
CA GLN A 361 -4.10 -1.36 -19.71
C GLN A 361 -3.32 -1.12 -21.01
N MET A 362 -2.00 -1.11 -20.97
CA MET A 362 -1.15 -0.79 -22.13
C MET A 362 -1.20 -1.79 -23.30
N ILE A 363 -1.76 -2.98 -23.07
CA ILE A 363 -1.95 -3.99 -24.14
C ILE A 363 -3.24 -3.79 -24.93
N LYS A 364 -4.11 -2.86 -24.48
CA LYS A 364 -5.36 -2.53 -25.15
C LYS A 364 -5.13 -1.57 -26.31
N ASP A 365 -6.11 -1.42 -27.20
CA ASP A 365 -6.02 -0.47 -28.32
C ASP A 365 -5.88 0.95 -27.78
N GLU A 366 -4.81 1.64 -28.17
CA GLU A 366 -4.54 3.02 -27.76
C GLU A 366 -5.64 4.00 -28.16
N LYS A 367 -6.45 3.69 -29.15
CA LYS A 367 -7.60 4.52 -29.54
C LYS A 367 -8.60 4.70 -28.40
N LEU A 368 -8.74 3.70 -27.52
CA LEU A 368 -9.64 3.77 -26.35
C LEU A 368 -9.25 4.89 -25.37
N PHE A 369 -7.99 5.35 -25.40
CA PHE A 369 -7.48 6.39 -24.50
C PHE A 369 -7.40 7.77 -25.15
N LYS A 370 -7.50 7.88 -26.49
CA LYS A 370 -7.28 9.13 -27.23
C LYS A 370 -8.35 10.17 -26.96
N ASP A 371 -9.60 9.72 -26.88
CA ASP A 371 -10.77 10.60 -26.77
C ASP A 371 -11.13 10.95 -25.33
N LEU A 372 -10.39 10.40 -24.34
CA LEU A 372 -10.62 10.69 -22.92
C LEU A 372 -10.08 12.07 -22.53
N ASP A 373 -10.92 12.88 -21.89
CA ASP A 373 -10.49 14.13 -21.28
C ASP A 373 -9.89 13.91 -19.89
N LEU A 374 -8.58 13.66 -19.88
CA LEU A 374 -7.80 13.51 -18.64
C LEU A 374 -7.09 14.81 -18.21
N SER A 375 -7.52 15.96 -18.70
CA SER A 375 -6.87 17.27 -18.48
C SER A 375 -6.92 17.73 -17.01
N SER A 376 -7.85 17.18 -16.22
CA SER A 376 -7.94 17.43 -14.77
C SER A 376 -6.79 16.79 -13.99
N LEU A 377 -6.16 15.72 -14.54
CA LEU A 377 -5.16 14.94 -13.84
C LEU A 377 -3.83 15.70 -13.75
N ARG A 378 -3.40 16.01 -12.52
CA ARG A 378 -2.16 16.75 -12.25
C ARG A 378 -1.07 15.93 -11.57
N MET A 379 -1.45 14.77 -10.98
CA MET A 379 -0.54 13.89 -10.26
C MET A 379 -0.96 12.44 -10.39
N ILE A 380 0.01 11.58 -10.68
CA ILE A 380 -0.15 10.12 -10.61
C ILE A 380 0.84 9.60 -9.56
N CYS A 381 0.33 9.02 -8.48
CA CYS A 381 1.13 8.30 -7.50
C CYS A 381 1.14 6.81 -7.81
N THR A 382 2.25 6.15 -7.56
CA THR A 382 2.40 4.74 -7.85
C THR A 382 3.38 4.07 -6.91
N GLY A 383 3.17 2.76 -6.66
CA GLY A 383 4.04 1.97 -5.81
C GLY A 383 3.61 0.50 -5.76
N GLY A 384 4.22 -0.24 -4.83
CA GLY A 384 3.88 -1.63 -4.53
C GLY A 384 4.69 -2.69 -5.28
N GLU A 385 5.28 -2.36 -6.42
CA GLU A 385 6.20 -3.24 -7.17
C GLU A 385 7.15 -2.41 -8.06
N PRO A 386 8.32 -2.97 -8.44
CA PRO A 386 9.24 -2.29 -9.34
C PRO A 386 8.65 -2.04 -10.73
N TRP A 387 8.99 -0.91 -11.31
CA TRP A 387 8.63 -0.55 -12.66
C TRP A 387 9.61 -1.11 -13.70
N THR A 388 9.07 -1.51 -14.86
CA THR A 388 9.84 -1.69 -16.08
C THR A 388 9.66 -0.48 -16.99
N GLU A 389 10.60 -0.28 -17.93
CA GLU A 389 10.68 0.95 -18.73
C GLU A 389 9.44 1.17 -19.63
N LYS A 390 8.96 0.12 -20.31
CA LYS A 390 7.88 0.22 -21.29
C LYS A 390 6.55 0.67 -20.67
N PRO A 391 6.02 0.06 -19.59
CA PRO A 391 4.81 0.53 -18.93
C PRO A 391 4.94 1.95 -18.35
N TRP A 392 6.11 2.30 -17.80
CA TRP A 392 6.34 3.65 -17.29
C TRP A 392 6.24 4.69 -18.40
N LYS A 393 6.94 4.47 -19.53
CA LYS A 393 6.90 5.39 -20.67
C LYS A 393 5.50 5.49 -21.27
N TRP A 394 4.78 4.37 -21.36
CA TRP A 394 3.40 4.37 -21.83
C TRP A 394 2.49 5.23 -20.91
N LEU A 395 2.56 5.02 -19.61
CA LEU A 395 1.79 5.81 -18.64
C LEU A 395 2.10 7.31 -18.78
N PHE A 396 3.38 7.66 -18.85
CA PHE A 396 3.80 9.05 -18.97
C PHE A 396 3.36 9.69 -20.29
N GLN A 397 3.55 9.00 -21.42
CA GLN A 397 3.31 9.55 -22.75
C GLN A 397 1.82 9.51 -23.14
N VAL A 398 1.15 8.36 -22.93
CA VAL A 398 -0.23 8.16 -23.39
C VAL A 398 -1.22 8.80 -22.43
N ILE A 399 -1.11 8.50 -21.15
CA ILE A 399 -2.03 9.01 -20.13
C ILE A 399 -1.62 10.39 -19.62
N GLY A 400 -0.39 10.53 -19.21
CA GLY A 400 0.15 11.77 -18.66
C GLY A 400 0.45 12.85 -19.71
N LYS A 401 0.24 12.54 -21.01
CA LYS A 401 0.50 13.46 -22.15
C LYS A 401 1.88 14.12 -22.08
N SER A 402 2.88 13.40 -21.55
CA SER A 402 4.26 13.85 -21.30
C SER A 402 4.38 15.09 -20.37
N LYS A 403 3.37 15.33 -19.53
CA LYS A 403 3.29 16.48 -18.63
C LYS A 403 3.07 16.08 -17.16
N VAL A 404 2.14 15.14 -16.92
CA VAL A 404 1.76 14.76 -15.55
C VAL A 404 2.91 13.97 -14.90
N PRO A 405 3.44 14.42 -13.74
CA PRO A 405 4.48 13.70 -13.04
C PRO A 405 3.98 12.35 -12.50
N ILE A 406 4.82 11.33 -12.61
CA ILE A 406 4.59 10.02 -12.01
C ILE A 406 5.42 9.93 -10.72
N MET A 407 4.77 10.17 -9.59
CA MET A 407 5.36 10.07 -8.27
C MET A 407 5.54 8.60 -7.88
N ASN A 408 6.70 8.04 -8.18
CA ASN A 408 7.03 6.67 -7.76
C ASN A 408 7.38 6.65 -6.28
N SER A 409 6.85 5.69 -5.54
CA SER A 409 7.09 5.52 -4.12
C SER A 409 7.33 4.06 -3.75
N ALA A 410 8.21 3.82 -2.79
CA ALA A 410 8.50 2.50 -2.25
C ALA A 410 8.53 2.53 -0.73
N GLY A 411 7.85 1.55 -0.15
CA GLY A 411 7.72 1.35 1.28
C GLY A 411 6.87 0.12 1.53
N GLY A 412 6.08 0.12 2.57
CA GLY A 412 5.24 -1.03 2.89
C GLY A 412 4.27 -0.78 4.02
N THR A 413 3.48 -1.78 4.29
CA THR A 413 2.52 -1.78 5.39
C THR A 413 3.20 -1.49 6.73
N GLU A 414 4.41 -1.95 6.90
CA GLU A 414 5.20 -1.79 8.13
C GLU A 414 5.58 -0.34 8.45
N VAL A 415 5.58 0.54 7.44
CA VAL A 415 6.00 1.95 7.61
C VAL A 415 4.88 2.95 7.36
N SER A 416 3.63 2.47 7.26
CA SER A 416 2.42 3.27 6.99
C SER A 416 2.51 4.15 5.74
N GLY A 417 3.39 3.85 4.81
CA GLY A 417 3.65 4.69 3.64
C GLY A 417 4.96 4.34 2.94
N SER A 418 5.77 5.36 2.65
CA SER A 418 6.94 5.22 1.81
C SER A 418 8.25 5.47 2.58
N ILE A 419 9.33 4.80 2.11
CA ILE A 419 10.73 5.04 2.52
C ILE A 419 11.45 5.85 1.43
N LEU A 420 11.18 5.52 0.17
CA LEU A 420 11.71 6.20 -1.00
C LEU A 420 10.58 6.81 -1.83
N HIS A 421 10.86 7.93 -2.48
CA HIS A 421 9.89 8.60 -3.35
C HIS A 421 10.55 9.39 -4.49
N CYS A 422 9.73 9.99 -5.36
CA CYS A 422 10.14 11.01 -6.31
C CYS A 422 9.85 12.39 -5.71
N CYS A 423 10.89 13.11 -5.26
CA CYS A 423 10.79 14.49 -4.83
C CYS A 423 10.46 15.41 -6.02
N LEU A 424 9.39 16.19 -5.91
CA LEU A 424 8.91 17.12 -6.95
C LEU A 424 9.89 18.27 -7.28
N HIS A 425 10.94 18.47 -6.48
CA HIS A 425 11.95 19.48 -6.74
C HIS A 425 13.17 18.96 -7.53
N ARG A 426 13.17 17.67 -7.90
CA ARG A 426 14.29 17.02 -8.60
C ARG A 426 13.78 16.35 -9.88
N PRO A 427 14.63 16.20 -10.93
CA PRO A 427 14.27 15.46 -12.14
C PRO A 427 13.91 13.99 -11.87
N PHE A 428 13.06 13.40 -12.69
CA PHE A 428 12.68 11.98 -12.61
C PHE A 428 13.36 11.18 -13.73
N LYS A 429 13.93 10.03 -13.37
CA LYS A 429 14.36 8.99 -14.31
C LYS A 429 13.34 7.85 -14.30
N VAL A 430 13.24 7.12 -15.39
CA VAL A 430 12.30 6.01 -15.54
C VAL A 430 12.47 4.97 -14.42
N GLY A 431 11.39 4.71 -13.68
CA GLY A 431 11.34 3.66 -12.65
C GLY A 431 12.23 3.88 -11.43
N SER A 432 12.89 5.04 -11.31
CA SER A 432 13.72 5.38 -10.17
C SER A 432 12.94 6.09 -9.06
N PHE A 433 13.62 6.25 -7.92
CA PHE A 433 13.26 7.19 -6.87
C PHE A 433 14.40 8.21 -6.79
N ASN A 434 14.10 9.49 -6.67
CA ASN A 434 15.13 10.51 -6.67
C ASN A 434 15.49 11.04 -5.27
N ALA A 435 14.81 10.50 -4.23
CA ALA A 435 15.09 10.84 -2.84
C ALA A 435 14.56 9.78 -1.86
N PRO A 436 15.16 9.64 -0.67
CA PRO A 436 14.50 9.06 0.48
C PRO A 436 13.45 10.04 1.02
N ILE A 437 12.40 9.52 1.66
CA ILE A 437 11.47 10.35 2.42
C ILE A 437 12.21 10.95 3.62
N PRO A 438 12.22 12.28 3.80
CA PRO A 438 12.78 12.90 5.00
C PRO A 438 12.13 12.30 6.27
N GLY A 439 12.94 12.06 7.31
CA GLY A 439 12.49 11.43 8.55
C GLY A 439 12.42 9.90 8.54
N MET A 440 12.73 9.26 7.40
CA MET A 440 12.89 7.80 7.34
C MET A 440 14.33 7.36 7.59
N SER A 441 15.29 8.27 7.57
CA SER A 441 16.72 7.98 7.76
C SER A 441 17.21 6.77 6.94
N ALA A 442 16.78 6.71 5.67
CA ALA A 442 17.06 5.59 4.79
C ALA A 442 18.53 5.54 4.35
N ASP A 443 19.09 4.34 4.25
CA ASP A 443 20.44 4.10 3.75
C ASP A 443 20.49 2.72 3.05
N ILE A 444 21.62 2.41 2.40
CA ILE A 444 21.86 1.13 1.76
C ILE A 444 23.12 0.53 2.38
N LEU A 445 22.98 -0.65 2.99
CA LEU A 445 24.07 -1.32 3.72
C LEU A 445 24.29 -2.73 3.20
N ASN A 446 25.54 -3.22 3.32
CA ASN A 446 25.81 -4.65 3.23
C ASN A 446 25.37 -5.36 4.54
N LEU A 447 25.45 -6.68 4.59
CA LEU A 447 25.05 -7.45 5.79
C LEU A 447 25.96 -7.23 7.01
N ASP A 448 27.15 -6.66 6.81
CA ASP A 448 28.06 -6.28 7.88
C ASP A 448 27.75 -4.88 8.44
N GLY A 449 26.70 -4.22 7.93
CA GLY A 449 26.25 -2.90 8.37
C GLY A 449 27.08 -1.74 7.79
N GLN A 450 27.90 -2.00 6.76
CA GLN A 450 28.72 -1.00 6.09
C GLN A 450 27.98 -0.41 4.88
N LYS A 451 28.20 0.87 4.57
CA LYS A 451 27.65 1.49 3.37
C LYS A 451 28.21 0.83 2.11
N VAL A 452 27.32 0.60 1.16
CA VAL A 452 27.72 0.12 -0.17
C VAL A 452 28.22 1.28 -1.05
N SER A 453 29.02 0.94 -2.07
CA SER A 453 29.50 1.88 -3.05
C SER A 453 28.39 2.33 -4.02
N THR A 454 28.64 3.38 -4.80
CA THR A 454 27.74 3.80 -5.89
C THR A 454 27.50 2.65 -6.88
N ASN A 455 26.25 2.44 -7.26
CA ASN A 455 25.77 1.33 -8.11
C ASN A 455 25.89 -0.09 -7.49
N GLU A 456 26.41 -0.22 -6.28
CA GLU A 456 26.43 -1.50 -5.58
C GLU A 456 25.09 -1.74 -4.87
N MET A 457 24.65 -3.01 -4.86
CA MET A 457 23.41 -3.42 -4.19
C MET A 457 23.65 -3.72 -2.72
N GLY A 458 22.70 -3.28 -1.89
CA GLY A 458 22.64 -3.62 -0.46
C GLY A 458 21.21 -3.66 0.04
N GLU A 459 21.07 -3.93 1.33
CA GLU A 459 19.77 -3.91 2.01
C GLU A 459 19.30 -2.46 2.20
N LEU A 460 18.04 -2.20 1.86
CA LEU A 460 17.38 -0.95 2.22
C LEU A 460 17.09 -0.93 3.71
N VAL A 461 17.72 0.00 4.42
CA VAL A 461 17.60 0.12 5.88
C VAL A 461 17.10 1.48 6.30
N MET A 462 16.54 1.57 7.51
CA MET A 462 16.35 2.82 8.23
C MET A 462 17.25 2.84 9.45
N ARG A 463 18.03 3.91 9.59
CA ARG A 463 18.99 4.08 10.71
C ARG A 463 18.34 4.58 11.99
N LYS A 464 17.12 5.10 11.91
CA LYS A 464 16.33 5.62 13.02
C LYS A 464 14.86 5.25 12.84
N SER A 465 14.10 5.34 13.91
CA SER A 465 12.65 5.16 13.87
C SER A 465 11.96 6.34 13.18
N SER A 466 10.76 6.10 12.67
CA SER A 466 9.88 7.10 12.08
C SER A 466 8.48 7.03 12.69
N ILE A 467 7.77 8.15 12.73
CA ILE A 467 6.42 8.23 13.34
C ILE A 467 5.40 7.28 12.71
N GLY A 468 5.58 6.94 11.42
CA GLY A 468 4.73 6.00 10.68
C GLY A 468 5.16 4.54 10.76
N LEU A 469 6.29 4.24 11.45
CA LEU A 469 6.73 2.85 11.62
C LEU A 469 5.74 2.08 12.49
N THR A 470 5.42 0.85 12.10
CA THR A 470 4.58 -0.03 12.92
C THR A 470 5.09 -0.11 14.35
N LYS A 471 4.19 0.03 15.30
CA LYS A 471 4.55 0.03 16.74
C LYS A 471 5.17 -1.28 17.20
N SER A 472 4.73 -2.37 16.63
CA SER A 472 5.19 -3.76 16.71
C SER A 472 4.40 -4.58 15.70
N LEU A 473 4.48 -5.90 15.75
CA LEU A 473 3.48 -6.79 15.18
C LEU A 473 2.45 -7.13 16.26
N TRP A 474 1.17 -7.15 15.91
CA TRP A 474 0.08 -7.37 16.84
C TRP A 474 0.24 -8.68 17.61
N ASN A 475 0.44 -8.56 18.94
CA ASN A 475 0.71 -9.67 19.87
C ASN A 475 1.94 -10.53 19.51
N ASP A 476 2.95 -9.99 18.79
CA ASP A 476 4.12 -10.76 18.32
C ASP A 476 5.40 -9.91 18.27
N ASP A 477 5.78 -9.35 19.41
CA ASP A 477 6.99 -8.52 19.58
C ASP A 477 8.27 -9.28 19.20
N LYS A 478 8.33 -10.58 19.52
CA LYS A 478 9.49 -11.40 19.15
C LYS A 478 9.69 -11.42 17.64
N ARG A 479 8.64 -11.68 16.87
CA ARG A 479 8.70 -11.71 15.41
C ARG A 479 9.00 -10.33 14.81
N TYR A 480 8.57 -9.24 15.47
CA TYR A 480 8.93 -7.87 15.09
C TYR A 480 10.45 -7.66 15.16
N ILE A 481 11.08 -8.05 16.26
CA ILE A 481 12.53 -7.95 16.42
C ILE A 481 13.25 -8.88 15.45
N ASP A 482 12.85 -10.16 15.37
CA ASP A 482 13.50 -11.17 14.55
C ASP A 482 13.47 -10.80 13.06
N ASN A 483 12.35 -10.25 12.56
CA ASN A 483 12.20 -9.96 11.13
C ASN A 483 12.88 -8.68 10.66
N TYR A 484 12.95 -7.66 11.53
CA TYR A 484 13.31 -6.33 11.06
C TYR A 484 14.55 -5.73 11.72
N TRP A 485 14.90 -6.15 12.94
CA TRP A 485 15.95 -5.52 13.74
C TRP A 485 17.17 -6.40 14.02
N SER A 486 17.07 -7.70 13.74
CA SER A 486 18.15 -8.66 13.99
C SER A 486 18.99 -9.00 12.76
N VAL A 487 18.52 -8.63 11.55
CA VAL A 487 19.22 -8.91 10.28
C VAL A 487 20.54 -8.12 10.19
N ILE A 488 20.47 -6.81 10.45
CA ILE A 488 21.63 -5.94 10.65
C ILE A 488 21.40 -5.25 11.99
N LYS A 489 22.26 -5.51 12.94
CA LYS A 489 22.11 -5.04 14.32
C LYS A 489 21.88 -3.51 14.36
N ASP A 490 20.91 -3.07 15.14
CA ASP A 490 20.54 -1.68 15.40
C ASP A 490 19.92 -0.91 14.21
N TYR A 491 19.61 -1.60 13.08
CA TYR A 491 18.95 -1.00 11.94
C TYR A 491 17.67 -1.74 11.58
N TRP A 492 16.65 -0.97 11.17
CA TRP A 492 15.48 -1.56 10.52
C TRP A 492 15.86 -2.04 9.13
N VAL A 493 15.76 -3.33 8.87
CA VAL A 493 15.95 -3.91 7.53
C VAL A 493 14.57 -4.13 6.91
N HIS A 494 14.28 -3.38 5.82
CA HIS A 494 12.97 -3.45 5.19
C HIS A 494 12.76 -4.74 4.39
N GLY A 495 13.86 -5.37 3.98
CA GLY A 495 13.85 -6.60 3.22
C GLY A 495 13.72 -6.36 1.71
N ASP A 496 14.13 -5.18 1.24
CA ASP A 496 14.30 -4.86 -0.17
C ASP A 496 15.77 -4.61 -0.48
N LEU A 497 16.23 -5.09 -1.64
CA LEU A 497 17.53 -4.73 -2.17
C LEU A 497 17.44 -3.42 -2.93
N ALA A 498 18.36 -2.51 -2.65
CA ALA A 498 18.44 -1.20 -3.29
C ALA A 498 19.87 -0.90 -3.78
N SER A 499 19.98 0.00 -4.74
CA SER A 499 21.23 0.64 -5.14
C SER A 499 20.99 2.13 -5.39
N ARG A 500 22.08 2.93 -5.41
CA ARG A 500 22.03 4.36 -5.72
C ARG A 500 23.03 4.69 -6.81
N ASP A 501 22.59 5.38 -7.88
CA ASP A 501 23.50 5.81 -8.96
C ASP A 501 24.33 7.06 -8.59
N ALA A 502 25.22 7.45 -9.50
CA ALA A 502 26.10 8.60 -9.30
C ALA A 502 25.33 9.94 -9.23
N ASP A 503 24.14 10.01 -9.82
CA ASP A 503 23.28 11.19 -9.80
C ASP A 503 22.35 11.22 -8.56
N GLY A 504 22.48 10.21 -7.67
CA GLY A 504 21.72 10.11 -6.42
C GLY A 504 20.36 9.45 -6.55
N HIS A 505 19.98 8.91 -7.73
CA HIS A 505 18.75 8.17 -7.88
C HIS A 505 18.87 6.77 -7.28
N TRP A 506 17.77 6.32 -6.63
CA TRP A 506 17.66 5.02 -5.99
C TRP A 506 16.88 4.07 -6.89
N TYR A 507 17.23 2.79 -6.82
CA TYR A 507 16.59 1.72 -7.57
C TYR A 507 16.33 0.54 -6.65
N LEU A 508 15.15 -0.08 -6.75
CA LEU A 508 14.85 -1.34 -6.07
C LEU A 508 15.03 -2.51 -7.02
N HIS A 509 15.68 -3.54 -6.52
CA HIS A 509 16.01 -4.76 -7.26
C HIS A 509 15.14 -5.97 -6.86
N GLY A 510 14.17 -5.75 -5.98
CA GLY A 510 13.26 -6.78 -5.45
C GLY A 510 13.51 -7.07 -3.99
N ARG A 511 12.84 -8.10 -3.48
CA ARG A 511 12.95 -8.51 -2.08
C ARG A 511 14.28 -9.20 -1.82
N SER A 512 14.89 -8.94 -0.67
CA SER A 512 16.12 -9.60 -0.26
C SER A 512 15.93 -11.08 0.08
N ASP A 513 14.73 -11.46 0.55
CA ASP A 513 14.33 -12.85 0.78
C ASP A 513 14.05 -13.63 -0.53
N ASP A 514 13.75 -12.93 -1.63
CA ASP A 514 13.63 -13.51 -2.97
C ASP A 514 14.98 -13.54 -3.74
N THR A 515 16.03 -12.94 -3.18
CA THR A 515 17.34 -12.86 -3.84
C THR A 515 17.94 -14.25 -4.08
N ILE A 516 18.41 -14.46 -5.29
CA ILE A 516 19.02 -15.72 -5.72
C ILE A 516 20.54 -15.66 -5.48
N LYS A 517 21.05 -16.58 -4.69
CA LYS A 517 22.48 -16.70 -4.39
C LYS A 517 23.08 -17.83 -5.19
N VAL A 518 23.88 -17.53 -6.21
CA VAL A 518 24.51 -18.53 -7.08
C VAL A 518 26.02 -18.38 -7.02
N SER A 519 26.72 -19.44 -6.56
CA SER A 519 28.19 -19.49 -6.51
C SER A 519 28.83 -18.25 -5.87
N GLY A 520 28.27 -17.81 -4.74
CA GLY A 520 28.76 -16.64 -3.99
C GLY A 520 28.33 -15.28 -4.54
N LYS A 521 27.64 -15.24 -5.69
CA LYS A 521 27.07 -14.00 -6.27
C LYS A 521 25.60 -13.89 -5.93
N ARG A 522 25.09 -12.66 -5.86
CA ARG A 522 23.66 -12.35 -5.63
C ARG A 522 23.08 -11.69 -6.87
N ILE A 523 21.85 -12.03 -7.19
CA ILE A 523 21.06 -11.41 -8.24
C ILE A 523 19.61 -11.26 -7.79
N GLY A 524 19.01 -10.10 -8.05
CA GLY A 524 17.59 -9.88 -7.83
C GLY A 524 16.75 -10.57 -8.93
N PRO A 525 15.60 -11.20 -8.59
CA PRO A 525 14.70 -11.76 -9.60
C PRO A 525 14.35 -10.78 -10.70
N SER A 526 14.10 -9.52 -10.35
CA SER A 526 13.72 -8.47 -11.30
C SER A 526 14.78 -8.16 -12.35
N GLU A 527 16.06 -8.40 -12.08
CA GLU A 527 17.12 -8.22 -13.06
C GLU A 527 17.05 -9.28 -14.16
N LEU A 528 16.90 -10.55 -13.75
CA LEU A 528 16.67 -11.67 -14.67
C LEU A 528 15.41 -11.47 -15.52
N GLU A 529 14.31 -11.14 -14.84
CA GLU A 529 12.99 -10.91 -15.45
C GLU A 529 13.03 -9.77 -16.46
N SER A 530 13.73 -8.68 -16.16
CA SER A 530 13.84 -7.52 -17.04
C SER A 530 14.55 -7.86 -18.35
N VAL A 531 15.58 -8.71 -18.32
CA VAL A 531 16.28 -9.17 -19.54
C VAL A 531 15.32 -9.95 -20.44
N ILE A 532 14.54 -10.84 -19.84
CA ILE A 532 13.61 -11.70 -20.61
C ILE A 532 12.46 -10.87 -21.20
N VAL A 533 11.83 -10.00 -20.42
CA VAL A 533 10.72 -9.15 -20.89
C VAL A 533 11.15 -8.19 -22.01
N LYS A 534 12.37 -7.65 -21.96
CA LYS A 534 12.93 -6.79 -23.00
C LYS A 534 13.02 -7.45 -24.38
N SER A 535 13.13 -8.77 -24.42
CA SER A 535 13.17 -9.52 -25.68
C SER A 535 11.87 -9.43 -26.50
N GLY A 536 10.75 -9.07 -25.84
CA GLY A 536 9.41 -9.08 -26.45
C GLY A 536 8.84 -10.48 -26.71
N LYS A 537 9.55 -11.56 -26.32
CA LYS A 537 9.13 -12.95 -26.50
C LYS A 537 8.45 -13.56 -25.26
N ALA A 538 8.40 -12.83 -24.17
CA ALA A 538 7.68 -13.19 -22.95
C ALA A 538 6.63 -12.12 -22.60
N LYS A 539 5.42 -12.56 -22.28
CA LYS A 539 4.36 -11.71 -21.72
C LYS A 539 4.65 -11.40 -20.25
N GLU A 540 5.00 -12.43 -19.50
CA GLU A 540 5.36 -12.35 -18.09
C GLU A 540 6.46 -13.37 -17.78
N VAL A 541 7.22 -13.11 -16.72
CA VAL A 541 8.25 -14.02 -16.24
C VAL A 541 8.40 -13.89 -14.73
N ALA A 542 8.69 -15.01 -14.08
CA ALA A 542 9.08 -15.06 -12.68
C ALA A 542 10.40 -15.84 -12.55
N ALA A 543 11.39 -15.21 -11.95
CA ALA A 543 12.65 -15.83 -11.58
C ALA A 543 12.64 -16.25 -10.11
N VAL A 544 13.01 -17.49 -9.81
CA VAL A 544 13.13 -17.99 -8.43
C VAL A 544 14.42 -18.80 -8.25
N GLY A 545 14.96 -18.76 -7.03
CA GLY A 545 16.09 -19.59 -6.62
C GLY A 545 15.64 -20.80 -5.82
N ILE A 546 15.91 -21.99 -6.32
CA ILE A 546 15.69 -23.26 -5.60
C ILE A 546 17.00 -23.66 -4.91
N PRO A 547 16.99 -24.00 -3.61
CA PRO A 547 18.22 -24.41 -2.90
C PRO A 547 18.98 -25.53 -3.63
N ASP A 548 20.30 -25.37 -3.76
CA ASP A 548 21.20 -26.35 -4.37
C ASP A 548 22.48 -26.49 -3.52
N ALA A 549 22.87 -27.71 -3.25
CA ALA A 549 23.99 -28.02 -2.37
C ALA A 549 25.36 -27.52 -2.90
N ASN A 550 25.52 -27.40 -4.22
CA ASN A 550 26.79 -27.04 -4.85
C ASN A 550 26.91 -25.55 -5.17
N LYS A 551 25.80 -24.94 -5.61
CA LYS A 551 25.77 -23.55 -6.11
C LYS A 551 25.12 -22.57 -5.13
N GLY A 552 24.51 -23.08 -4.04
CA GLY A 552 23.65 -22.33 -3.15
C GLY A 552 22.21 -22.23 -3.68
N SER A 553 22.00 -21.88 -4.95
CA SER A 553 20.68 -21.92 -5.61
C SER A 553 20.80 -22.25 -7.09
N LYS A 554 19.81 -22.97 -7.62
CA LYS A 554 19.50 -23.09 -9.05
C LYS A 554 18.56 -21.95 -9.45
N ILE A 555 18.83 -21.32 -10.56
CA ILE A 555 17.96 -20.29 -11.15
C ILE A 555 16.91 -20.95 -12.01
N ILE A 556 15.64 -20.75 -11.71
CA ILE A 556 14.54 -21.24 -12.53
C ILE A 556 13.74 -20.03 -13.05
N LEU A 557 13.51 -20.00 -14.36
CA LEU A 557 12.63 -19.02 -15.00
C LEU A 557 11.31 -19.67 -15.36
N SER A 558 10.21 -19.15 -14.82
CA SER A 558 8.85 -19.51 -15.24
C SER A 558 8.34 -18.42 -16.16
N ILE A 559 8.12 -18.76 -17.43
CA ILE A 559 7.81 -17.80 -18.51
C ILE A 559 6.39 -18.03 -19.03
N VAL A 560 5.59 -16.97 -19.09
CA VAL A 560 4.37 -16.92 -19.89
C VAL A 560 4.76 -16.38 -21.26
N PRO A 561 4.72 -17.20 -22.33
CA PRO A 561 5.14 -16.80 -23.65
C PRO A 561 4.30 -15.64 -24.21
N ALA A 562 4.88 -14.78 -25.03
CA ALA A 562 4.12 -13.86 -25.87
C ALA A 562 3.40 -14.64 -27.00
N GLU A 563 2.32 -14.10 -27.56
CA GLU A 563 1.53 -14.75 -28.61
C GLU A 563 2.38 -15.14 -29.84
N ASN A 564 3.41 -14.36 -30.15
CA ASN A 564 4.34 -14.59 -31.27
C ASN A 564 5.65 -15.26 -30.80
N ASN A 565 5.63 -16.02 -29.71
CA ASN A 565 6.82 -16.70 -29.25
C ASN A 565 7.00 -18.04 -29.97
N ASP A 566 8.10 -18.12 -30.71
CA ASP A 566 8.61 -19.31 -31.40
C ASP A 566 9.94 -19.81 -30.80
N GLN A 567 10.37 -19.19 -29.69
CA GLN A 567 11.69 -19.43 -29.11
C GLN A 567 11.68 -20.60 -28.14
N LYS A 568 12.79 -21.35 -28.16
CA LYS A 568 13.07 -22.44 -27.22
C LYS A 568 13.68 -21.90 -25.91
N GLU A 569 13.75 -22.74 -24.90
CA GLU A 569 14.35 -22.44 -23.60
C GLU A 569 15.77 -21.85 -23.72
N SER A 570 16.61 -22.41 -24.64
CA SER A 570 17.98 -21.96 -24.87
C SER A 570 18.09 -20.50 -25.28
N PHE A 571 17.10 -19.95 -25.99
CA PHE A 571 17.08 -18.55 -26.36
C PHE A 571 17.09 -17.64 -25.12
N PHE A 572 16.27 -17.96 -24.13
CA PHE A 572 16.19 -17.19 -22.89
C PHE A 572 17.42 -17.37 -22.00
N GLU A 573 18.03 -18.57 -22.02
CA GLU A 573 19.31 -18.81 -21.35
C GLU A 573 20.41 -17.94 -21.95
N ASP A 574 20.50 -17.87 -23.28
CA ASP A 574 21.50 -17.09 -24.00
C ASP A 574 21.34 -15.59 -23.79
N LEU A 575 20.09 -15.08 -23.69
CA LEU A 575 19.82 -13.70 -23.32
C LEU A 575 20.41 -13.36 -21.94
N VAL A 576 20.17 -14.20 -20.95
CA VAL A 576 20.70 -14.00 -19.59
C VAL A 576 22.23 -14.05 -19.60
N ILE A 577 22.83 -15.00 -20.31
CA ILE A 577 24.30 -15.12 -20.42
C ILE A 577 24.88 -13.86 -21.04
N LYS A 578 24.26 -13.35 -22.11
CA LYS A 578 24.70 -12.15 -22.85
C LYS A 578 24.65 -10.89 -21.98
N ASP A 579 23.54 -10.66 -21.27
CA ASP A 579 23.28 -9.41 -20.59
C ASP A 579 23.81 -9.39 -19.13
N LEU A 580 23.79 -10.57 -18.45
CA LEU A 580 24.13 -10.67 -17.02
C LEU A 580 25.35 -11.57 -16.74
N GLY A 581 25.81 -12.30 -17.75
CA GLY A 581 26.98 -13.14 -17.67
C GLY A 581 26.69 -14.60 -17.33
N LYS A 582 27.64 -15.48 -17.70
CA LYS A 582 27.54 -16.94 -17.61
C LYS A 582 27.25 -17.47 -16.19
N SER A 583 27.62 -16.72 -15.16
CA SER A 583 27.38 -17.10 -13.76
C SER A 583 25.89 -17.15 -13.41
N PHE A 584 25.04 -16.44 -14.12
CA PHE A 584 23.60 -16.34 -13.90
C PHE A 584 22.77 -17.10 -14.94
N LYS A 585 23.41 -17.97 -15.72
CA LYS A 585 22.69 -18.84 -16.63
C LYS A 585 21.59 -19.59 -15.87
N PRO A 586 20.32 -19.54 -16.34
CA PRO A 586 19.25 -20.34 -15.75
C PRO A 586 19.56 -21.83 -15.79
N ASP A 587 19.26 -22.52 -14.71
CA ASP A 587 19.39 -23.99 -14.65
C ASP A 587 18.20 -24.67 -15.33
N LYS A 588 17.05 -24.01 -15.35
CA LYS A 588 15.85 -24.48 -16.05
C LYS A 588 14.98 -23.29 -16.47
N VAL A 589 14.41 -23.39 -17.65
CA VAL A 589 13.34 -22.52 -18.16
C VAL A 589 12.10 -23.37 -18.32
N ILE A 590 10.97 -22.90 -17.81
CA ILE A 590 9.67 -23.57 -17.97
C ILE A 590 8.67 -22.59 -18.58
N PHE A 591 7.85 -23.10 -19.50
CA PHE A 591 6.76 -22.34 -20.08
C PHE A 591 5.47 -22.72 -19.37
N VAL A 592 4.69 -21.70 -19.00
CA VAL A 592 3.42 -21.83 -18.28
C VAL A 592 2.36 -20.93 -18.90
N LYS A 593 1.09 -21.29 -18.73
CA LYS A 593 -0.03 -20.49 -19.25
C LYS A 593 -0.22 -19.21 -18.45
N ASP A 594 -0.02 -19.27 -17.13
CA ASP A 594 -0.10 -18.13 -16.23
C ASP A 594 0.79 -18.33 -15.00
N LEU A 595 1.13 -17.23 -14.31
CA LEU A 595 1.91 -17.27 -13.06
C LEU A 595 0.97 -17.12 -11.86
N PRO A 596 1.22 -17.79 -10.71
CA PRO A 596 0.49 -17.53 -9.48
C PRO A 596 0.55 -16.05 -9.10
N LYS A 597 -0.61 -15.40 -9.00
CA LYS A 597 -0.74 -13.95 -8.72
C LYS A 597 -1.74 -13.68 -7.62
N THR A 598 -1.50 -12.61 -6.90
CA THR A 598 -2.52 -12.03 -6.03
C THR A 598 -3.61 -11.37 -6.89
N ARG A 599 -4.76 -11.07 -6.28
CA ARG A 599 -5.86 -10.35 -6.95
C ARG A 599 -5.46 -8.95 -7.42
N ASN A 600 -4.37 -8.39 -6.88
CA ASN A 600 -3.76 -7.15 -7.36
C ASN A 600 -2.68 -7.41 -8.43
N MET A 601 -2.69 -8.59 -9.04
CA MET A 601 -1.78 -9.00 -10.12
C MET A 601 -0.29 -9.08 -9.70
N LYS A 602 0.04 -9.06 -8.41
CA LYS A 602 1.40 -9.26 -7.92
C LYS A 602 1.77 -10.73 -7.99
N ILE A 603 2.88 -11.06 -8.65
CA ILE A 603 3.40 -12.43 -8.77
C ILE A 603 3.80 -12.97 -7.39
N MET A 604 3.33 -14.17 -7.08
CA MET A 604 3.57 -14.84 -5.80
C MET A 604 4.78 -15.77 -5.91
N ARG A 605 6.02 -15.20 -5.97
CA ARG A 605 7.26 -15.97 -6.14
C ARG A 605 7.46 -17.04 -5.07
N ARG A 606 7.02 -16.77 -3.83
CA ARG A 606 7.03 -17.76 -2.75
C ARG A 606 6.26 -19.02 -3.13
N VAL A 607 5.07 -18.87 -3.74
CA VAL A 607 4.25 -19.99 -4.19
C VAL A 607 4.97 -20.76 -5.31
N ILE A 608 5.50 -20.05 -6.31
CA ILE A 608 6.27 -20.64 -7.40
C ILE A 608 7.45 -21.45 -6.85
N LYS A 609 8.23 -20.84 -5.96
CA LYS A 609 9.38 -21.48 -5.33
C LYS A 609 9.01 -22.75 -4.56
N SER A 610 7.96 -22.68 -3.73
CA SER A 610 7.50 -23.83 -2.94
C SER A 610 6.98 -24.96 -3.83
N CYS A 611 6.20 -24.63 -4.87
CA CYS A 611 5.70 -25.63 -5.82
C CYS A 611 6.83 -26.34 -6.56
N LEU A 612 7.80 -25.58 -7.07
CA LEU A 612 8.97 -26.14 -7.77
C LEU A 612 9.88 -26.97 -6.85
N ALA A 613 9.96 -26.63 -5.57
CA ALA A 613 10.68 -27.40 -4.56
C ALA A 613 9.85 -28.55 -3.94
N ASN A 614 8.66 -28.83 -4.48
CA ASN A 614 7.71 -29.82 -3.96
C ASN A 614 7.37 -29.64 -2.47
N GLN A 615 7.24 -28.37 -2.04
CA GLN A 615 6.91 -27.99 -0.67
C GLN A 615 5.49 -27.43 -0.58
N ASP A 616 4.96 -27.29 0.65
CA ASP A 616 3.69 -26.61 0.89
C ASP A 616 3.83 -25.13 0.50
N PRO A 617 2.99 -24.61 -0.41
CA PRO A 617 3.00 -23.20 -0.79
C PRO A 617 2.47 -22.26 0.32
N GLY A 618 1.95 -22.77 1.44
CA GLY A 618 1.43 -21.97 2.56
C GLY A 618 0.17 -21.19 2.23
N ASP A 619 0.04 -19.97 2.78
CA ASP A 619 -1.15 -19.12 2.60
C ASP A 619 -1.38 -18.74 1.12
N LEU A 620 -2.49 -19.24 0.56
CA LEU A 620 -2.96 -18.95 -0.80
C LEU A 620 -4.20 -18.04 -0.81
N SER A 621 -4.57 -17.45 0.30
CA SER A 621 -5.81 -16.68 0.47
C SER A 621 -5.95 -15.49 -0.49
N THR A 622 -4.82 -14.95 -0.97
CA THR A 622 -4.80 -13.83 -1.93
C THR A 622 -4.65 -14.29 -3.39
N LEU A 623 -4.54 -15.59 -3.63
CA LEU A 623 -4.32 -16.14 -4.96
C LEU A 623 -5.53 -15.92 -5.88
N LEU A 624 -5.28 -15.40 -7.08
CA LEU A 624 -6.31 -15.14 -8.10
C LEU A 624 -6.62 -16.37 -8.93
N ASN A 625 -5.59 -17.14 -9.31
CA ASN A 625 -5.61 -18.19 -10.33
C ASN A 625 -5.07 -19.51 -9.76
N PRO A 626 -5.88 -20.26 -8.99
CA PRO A 626 -5.44 -21.51 -8.33
C PRO A 626 -4.88 -22.57 -9.28
N GLU A 627 -5.38 -22.62 -10.52
CA GLU A 627 -4.92 -23.53 -11.56
C GLU A 627 -3.44 -23.38 -11.90
N SER A 628 -2.89 -22.18 -11.76
CA SER A 628 -1.46 -21.92 -12.00
C SER A 628 -0.55 -22.63 -11.00
N VAL A 629 -1.05 -22.92 -9.80
CA VAL A 629 -0.28 -23.62 -8.75
C VAL A 629 -0.03 -25.07 -9.16
N GLU A 630 -1.04 -25.76 -9.66
CA GLU A 630 -0.91 -27.15 -10.11
C GLU A 630 -0.05 -27.24 -11.36
N GLU A 631 -0.15 -26.27 -12.29
CA GLU A 631 0.69 -26.21 -13.47
C GLU A 631 2.19 -26.04 -13.08
N ILE A 632 2.50 -25.09 -12.19
CA ILE A 632 3.88 -24.90 -11.68
C ILE A 632 4.37 -26.16 -10.96
N ARG A 633 3.51 -26.79 -10.14
CA ARG A 633 3.86 -28.00 -9.40
C ARG A 633 4.20 -29.18 -10.31
N SER A 634 3.57 -29.28 -11.48
CA SER A 634 3.89 -30.30 -12.46
C SER A 634 5.32 -30.23 -13.01
N HIS A 635 5.99 -29.08 -12.83
CA HIS A 635 7.39 -28.84 -13.20
C HIS A 635 8.36 -28.97 -12.03
N ALA A 636 7.94 -29.50 -10.87
CA ALA A 636 8.79 -29.65 -9.68
C ALA A 636 10.14 -30.31 -10.00
N ILE A 637 11.19 -29.98 -9.20
CA ILE A 637 12.59 -30.35 -9.45
C ILE A 637 13.11 -31.21 -8.29
#